data_16cfaf6ed1072d71297823e5ea48ca1e
#
_entry.id   16cfaf6ed1072d71297823e5ea48ca1e
#
_cell.length_a   1.000
_cell.length_b   1.000
_cell.length_c   1.000
_cell.angle_alpha   90.00
_cell.angle_beta   90.00
_cell.angle_gamma   90.00
#
_symmetry.space_group_name_H-M   'P 1'
#
loop_
_entity.id
_entity.type
_entity.pdbx_description
1 polymer ?
#
loop_
_entity_poly.entity_id
_entity_poly.type
_entity_poly.pdbx_seq_one_letter_code
_entity_poly.pdbx_strand_id
1 'polypeptide(L)'
;MSEKSTYMVFSGTATKYLAEKICQSLGCPLGQLQITKFSDGEFAVSYEVSIRGRDIFLVQSTFPNSDNLMELLLMIDAAKRASARTINAVIPYFGWARQDRKDKPRVSIGAKLVADLLSVAGVNRVITMDLHADQIQGFFDVPVDHLYASGVILPYLQSLHLDNLVIASPDVGGSKRANTYAKYLGCPLVLCNKTRARANVVATMQIIGEVEGKNVVIIDDMVDTAGTITKAADLMKENGAKTVRACASHCVMSGPASDRVQESALEEIVFTDSIPYTQRCAKVKQISVADTFAEAIRRVINNQSISDLYLI
;
A
#
# COMPACT_ATOMS: atom_id res chain seq x y z
N MET A 1 -14.70 18.37 33.21
CA MET A 1 -13.37 17.78 32.89
C MET A 1 -13.57 17.05 31.58
N SER A 2 -12.99 17.49 30.44
CA SER A 2 -13.11 16.74 29.19
C SER A 2 -12.49 15.37 29.41
N GLU A 3 -13.21 14.29 29.12
CA GLU A 3 -12.64 12.95 29.10
C GLU A 3 -11.39 12.99 28.22
N LYS A 4 -10.21 12.77 28.84
CA LYS A 4 -8.97 12.67 28.08
C LYS A 4 -9.10 11.48 27.14
N SER A 5 -9.09 11.72 25.85
CA SER A 5 -9.08 10.65 24.83
C SER A 5 -8.17 9.51 25.27
N THR A 6 -8.67 8.27 25.20
CA THR A 6 -7.92 7.08 25.59
C THR A 6 -6.82 6.71 24.60
N TYR A 7 -6.84 7.31 23.41
CA TYR A 7 -5.89 7.07 22.33
C TYR A 7 -5.30 8.37 21.76
N MET A 8 -4.19 8.25 21.06
CA MET A 8 -3.56 9.34 20.30
C MET A 8 -2.96 8.79 19.01
N VAL A 9 -3.01 9.62 17.95
CA VAL A 9 -2.43 9.32 16.64
C VAL A 9 -1.21 10.21 16.44
N PHE A 10 -0.10 9.63 16.03
CA PHE A 10 1.13 10.34 15.68
C PHE A 10 1.58 9.92 14.29
N SER A 11 2.41 10.73 13.66
CA SER A 11 2.96 10.44 12.35
C SER A 11 4.46 10.61 12.31
N GLY A 12 5.12 9.72 11.59
CA GLY A 12 6.44 9.98 11.10
C GLY A 12 6.43 10.98 9.92
N THR A 13 7.62 11.30 9.43
CA THR A 13 7.80 12.34 8.39
C THR A 13 7.23 11.92 7.04
N ALA A 14 7.31 10.63 6.70
CA ALA A 14 6.94 10.12 5.37
C ALA A 14 5.43 10.16 5.06
N THR A 15 4.58 10.11 6.09
CA THR A 15 3.12 9.96 5.91
C THR A 15 2.29 10.98 6.68
N LYS A 16 2.86 12.11 7.05
CA LYS A 16 2.17 13.16 7.79
C LYS A 16 0.89 13.63 7.07
N TYR A 17 0.94 13.80 5.76
CA TYR A 17 -0.22 14.17 4.92
C TYR A 17 -1.41 13.19 5.06
N LEU A 18 -1.12 11.87 5.17
CA LEU A 18 -2.16 10.86 5.33
C LEU A 18 -2.64 10.79 6.78
N ALA A 19 -1.74 10.92 7.75
CA ALA A 19 -2.09 10.94 9.16
C ALA A 19 -3.00 12.13 9.51
N GLU A 20 -2.78 13.30 8.91
CA GLU A 20 -3.65 14.46 9.06
C GLU A 20 -5.06 14.18 8.55
N LYS A 21 -5.21 13.54 7.38
CA LYS A 21 -6.51 13.11 6.84
C LYS A 21 -7.19 12.04 7.73
N ILE A 22 -6.41 11.06 8.23
CA ILE A 22 -6.90 10.04 9.17
C ILE A 22 -7.42 10.72 10.44
N CYS A 23 -6.67 11.65 11.02
CA CYS A 23 -7.09 12.39 12.20
C CYS A 23 -8.36 13.24 11.95
N GLN A 24 -8.46 13.85 10.76
CA GLN A 24 -9.67 14.57 10.35
C GLN A 24 -10.89 13.63 10.32
N SER A 25 -10.76 12.44 9.76
CA SER A 25 -11.83 11.43 9.71
C SER A 25 -12.18 10.88 11.10
N LEU A 26 -11.20 10.78 11.99
CA LEU A 26 -11.42 10.36 13.38
C LEU A 26 -12.02 11.46 14.26
N GLY A 27 -11.95 12.73 13.84
CA GLY A 27 -12.35 13.88 14.65
C GLY A 27 -11.39 14.17 15.81
N CYS A 28 -10.10 13.86 15.67
CA CYS A 28 -9.09 14.08 16.70
C CYS A 28 -7.89 14.88 16.15
N PRO A 29 -7.13 15.59 17.01
CA PRO A 29 -5.91 16.25 16.58
C PRO A 29 -4.78 15.21 16.35
N LEU A 30 -3.89 15.52 15.40
CA LEU A 30 -2.62 14.80 15.27
C LEU A 30 -1.73 15.15 16.46
N GLY A 31 -1.16 14.12 17.11
CA GLY A 31 -0.28 14.28 18.25
C GLY A 31 1.04 14.97 17.87
N GLN A 32 1.60 15.75 18.79
CA GLN A 32 2.86 16.44 18.58
C GLN A 32 4.03 15.51 18.85
N LEU A 33 4.82 15.28 17.79
CA LEU A 33 6.06 14.50 17.80
C LEU A 33 7.15 15.35 17.17
N GLN A 34 8.30 15.44 17.82
CA GLN A 34 9.48 16.09 17.28
C GLN A 34 10.46 15.04 16.77
N ILE A 35 10.95 15.23 15.54
CA ILE A 35 12.02 14.44 14.95
C ILE A 35 13.18 15.41 14.71
N THR A 36 14.26 15.22 15.47
CA THR A 36 15.46 16.05 15.39
C THR A 36 16.52 15.33 14.59
N LYS A 37 16.93 15.90 13.47
CA LYS A 37 18.01 15.37 12.64
C LYS A 37 19.34 15.99 13.06
N PHE A 38 20.35 15.16 13.31
CA PHE A 38 21.71 15.56 13.66
C PHE A 38 22.55 15.79 12.39
N SER A 39 23.71 16.46 12.58
CA SER A 39 24.59 16.83 11.47
C SER A 39 25.26 15.64 10.77
N ASP A 40 25.39 14.52 11.46
CA ASP A 40 25.93 13.26 10.94
C ASP A 40 24.89 12.43 10.18
N GLY A 41 23.61 12.86 10.23
CA GLY A 41 22.48 12.21 9.57
C GLY A 41 21.65 11.31 10.47
N GLU A 42 22.08 11.05 11.72
CA GLU A 42 21.25 10.40 12.73
C GLU A 42 20.02 11.27 13.08
N PHE A 43 19.02 10.69 13.67
CA PHE A 43 17.85 11.42 14.15
C PHE A 43 17.29 10.82 15.44
N ALA A 44 16.66 11.66 16.24
CA ALA A 44 16.00 11.31 17.48
C ALA A 44 14.52 11.66 17.42
N VAL A 45 13.72 10.91 18.17
CA VAL A 45 12.25 11.07 18.26
C VAL A 45 11.88 11.44 19.69
N SER A 46 11.04 12.47 19.85
CA SER A 46 10.50 12.91 21.13
C SER A 46 9.00 13.17 21.04
N TYR A 47 8.23 12.64 21.99
CA TYR A 47 6.82 12.98 22.17
C TYR A 47 6.71 14.26 23.01
N GLU A 48 6.08 15.30 22.45
CA GLU A 48 5.93 16.60 23.11
C GLU A 48 4.76 16.63 24.13
N VAL A 49 4.06 15.50 24.27
CA VAL A 49 2.94 15.36 25.19
C VAL A 49 3.02 14.04 25.95
N SER A 50 2.42 13.97 27.15
CA SER A 50 2.38 12.72 27.91
C SER A 50 1.48 11.68 27.21
N ILE A 51 2.07 10.55 26.88
CA ILE A 51 1.38 9.39 26.26
C ILE A 51 1.19 8.22 27.22
N ARG A 52 1.56 8.41 28.51
CA ARG A 52 1.48 7.37 29.54
C ARG A 52 0.06 6.82 29.68
N GLY A 53 -0.06 5.49 29.58
CA GLY A 53 -1.31 4.77 29.74
C GLY A 53 -2.32 4.94 28.60
N ARG A 54 -1.90 5.46 27.43
CA ARG A 54 -2.75 5.65 26.24
C ARG A 54 -2.45 4.64 25.16
N ASP A 55 -3.42 4.39 24.32
CA ASP A 55 -3.24 3.64 23.08
C ASP A 55 -2.67 4.56 22.02
N ILE A 56 -1.53 4.20 21.47
CA ILE A 56 -0.80 5.00 20.51
C ILE A 56 -0.89 4.36 19.13
N PHE A 57 -1.27 5.17 18.14
CA PHE A 57 -1.28 4.80 16.72
C PHE A 57 -0.21 5.59 16.00
N LEU A 58 0.76 4.89 15.40
CA LEU A 58 1.92 5.47 14.71
C LEU A 58 1.75 5.27 13.20
N VAL A 59 1.46 6.35 12.48
CA VAL A 59 1.25 6.30 11.03
C VAL A 59 2.57 6.56 10.32
N GLN A 60 3.12 5.53 9.65
CA GLN A 60 4.35 5.65 8.87
C GLN A 60 4.45 4.56 7.81
N SER A 61 4.41 4.92 6.55
CA SER A 61 4.79 4.04 5.44
C SER A 61 6.30 3.85 5.38
N THR A 62 6.72 2.62 5.10
CA THR A 62 8.16 2.25 5.11
C THR A 62 8.73 2.09 3.70
N PHE A 63 8.29 2.96 2.76
CA PHE A 63 8.93 3.03 1.43
C PHE A 63 10.38 3.53 1.54
N PRO A 64 11.27 3.25 0.55
CA PRO A 64 12.63 3.77 0.55
C PRO A 64 12.65 5.32 0.69
N ASN A 65 13.58 5.89 1.49
CA ASN A 65 14.79 5.23 2.01
C ASN A 65 14.55 4.46 3.32
N SER A 66 15.60 3.79 3.86
CA SER A 66 15.53 3.01 5.12
C SER A 66 15.21 3.85 6.36
N ASP A 67 15.41 5.16 6.29
CA ASP A 67 15.14 6.09 7.39
C ASP A 67 13.68 6.06 7.82
N ASN A 68 12.74 5.85 6.89
CA ASN A 68 11.32 5.73 7.21
C ASN A 68 11.02 4.55 8.14
N LEU A 69 11.72 3.42 7.96
CA LEU A 69 11.61 2.29 8.86
C LEU A 69 12.30 2.57 10.19
N MET A 70 13.51 3.14 10.16
CA MET A 70 14.25 3.46 11.38
C MET A 70 13.48 4.49 12.23
N GLU A 71 12.88 5.50 11.61
CA GLU A 71 12.04 6.48 12.28
C GLU A 71 10.86 5.80 12.99
N LEU A 72 10.16 4.88 12.33
CA LEU A 72 9.08 4.10 12.94
C LEU A 72 9.58 3.28 14.14
N LEU A 73 10.73 2.62 14.02
CA LEU A 73 11.32 1.85 15.12
C LEU A 73 11.64 2.73 16.34
N LEU A 74 12.21 3.91 16.11
CA LEU A 74 12.50 4.89 17.18
C LEU A 74 11.22 5.44 17.81
N MET A 75 10.17 5.68 17.00
CA MET A 75 8.85 6.08 17.52
C MET A 75 8.27 5.00 18.44
N ILE A 76 8.36 3.72 18.07
CA ILE A 76 7.88 2.58 18.88
C ILE A 76 8.68 2.49 20.19
N ASP A 77 10.02 2.52 20.13
CA ASP A 77 10.86 2.45 21.33
C ASP A 77 10.60 3.62 22.28
N ALA A 78 10.50 4.83 21.77
CA ALA A 78 10.19 6.02 22.57
C ALA A 78 8.79 5.90 23.24
N ALA A 79 7.78 5.39 22.52
CA ALA A 79 6.44 5.16 23.07
C ALA A 79 6.44 4.12 24.19
N LYS A 80 7.19 3.02 24.01
CA LYS A 80 7.39 1.98 25.02
C LYS A 80 8.03 2.54 26.29
N ARG A 81 9.11 3.32 26.13
CA ARG A 81 9.80 3.97 27.27
C ARG A 81 8.95 5.03 27.95
N ALA A 82 8.07 5.70 27.23
CA ALA A 82 7.10 6.65 27.78
C ALA A 82 5.88 6.00 28.42
N SER A 83 5.86 4.65 28.53
CA SER A 83 4.79 3.85 29.16
C SER A 83 3.44 4.01 28.46
N ALA A 84 3.40 3.99 27.14
CA ALA A 84 2.18 3.81 26.38
C ALA A 84 1.47 2.50 26.80
N ARG A 85 0.16 2.45 26.75
CA ARG A 85 -0.62 1.24 27.07
C ARG A 85 -0.50 0.20 25.97
N THR A 86 -0.73 0.62 24.74
CA THR A 86 -0.52 -0.16 23.54
C THR A 86 0.15 0.71 22.45
N ILE A 87 0.90 0.07 21.58
CA ILE A 87 1.56 0.70 20.45
C ILE A 87 1.12 -0.01 19.18
N ASN A 88 0.36 0.71 18.35
CA ASN A 88 -0.20 0.19 17.11
C ASN A 88 0.50 0.86 15.94
N ALA A 89 1.24 0.09 15.13
CA ALA A 89 1.90 0.60 13.93
C ALA A 89 0.90 0.58 12.76
N VAL A 90 0.58 1.76 12.25
CA VAL A 90 -0.25 1.94 11.05
C VAL A 90 0.69 2.17 9.88
N ILE A 91 0.87 1.15 9.06
CA ILE A 91 1.86 1.11 7.97
C ILE A 91 1.12 1.00 6.64
N PRO A 92 0.67 2.13 6.02
CA PRO A 92 -0.10 2.10 4.78
C PRO A 92 0.62 1.39 3.64
N TYR A 93 1.94 1.53 3.56
CA TYR A 93 2.82 0.74 2.70
C TYR A 93 3.91 0.06 3.50
N PHE A 94 3.91 -1.28 3.49
CA PHE A 94 4.93 -2.11 4.14
C PHE A 94 6.09 -2.36 3.17
N GLY A 95 7.20 -1.69 3.38
CA GLY A 95 8.42 -1.87 2.60
C GLY A 95 9.04 -3.26 2.79
N TRP A 96 9.93 -3.65 1.86
CA TRP A 96 10.56 -4.99 1.80
C TRP A 96 9.60 -6.16 1.62
N ALA A 97 8.30 -5.94 1.44
CA ALA A 97 7.29 -6.97 1.24
C ALA A 97 7.58 -7.89 0.04
N ARG A 98 8.29 -7.40 -0.99
CA ARG A 98 8.71 -8.20 -2.16
C ARG A 98 9.78 -9.25 -1.85
N GLN A 99 10.39 -9.19 -0.65
CA GLN A 99 11.36 -10.16 -0.16
C GLN A 99 10.71 -11.10 0.87
N ASP A 100 9.58 -11.71 0.48
CA ASP A 100 8.76 -12.59 1.33
C ASP A 100 9.25 -14.04 1.37
N ARG A 101 10.14 -14.40 0.44
CA ARG A 101 10.69 -15.77 0.27
C ARG A 101 12.08 -15.74 -0.34
N LYS A 102 12.76 -16.87 -0.27
CA LYS A 102 14.03 -17.08 -1.00
C LYS A 102 13.73 -17.41 -2.46
N ASP A 103 13.97 -16.50 -3.37
CA ASP A 103 13.87 -16.68 -4.81
C ASP A 103 15.15 -17.28 -5.43
N LYS A 104 16.25 -17.24 -4.68
CA LYS A 104 17.55 -17.81 -5.03
C LYS A 104 18.36 -18.17 -3.78
N PRO A 105 19.45 -18.94 -3.91
CA PRO A 105 20.31 -19.28 -2.78
C PRO A 105 20.96 -18.05 -2.13
N ARG A 106 21.13 -18.08 -0.81
CA ARG A 106 21.91 -17.10 -0.03
C ARG A 106 21.34 -15.67 -0.04
N VAL A 107 20.02 -15.52 -0.08
CA VAL A 107 19.31 -14.25 0.07
C VAL A 107 18.59 -14.15 1.40
N SER A 108 18.31 -12.91 1.81
CA SER A 108 17.48 -12.63 2.97
C SER A 108 15.99 -12.86 2.68
N ILE A 109 15.20 -12.97 3.74
CA ILE A 109 13.74 -12.77 3.73
C ILE A 109 13.49 -11.42 4.42
N GLY A 110 13.57 -10.34 3.64
CA GLY A 110 13.53 -8.98 4.17
C GLY A 110 12.23 -8.64 4.88
N ALA A 111 11.10 -9.17 4.38
CA ALA A 111 9.80 -8.99 5.03
C ALA A 111 9.76 -9.59 6.44
N LYS A 112 10.37 -10.77 6.66
CA LYS A 112 10.47 -11.38 7.99
C LYS A 112 11.38 -10.57 8.91
N LEU A 113 12.53 -10.11 8.40
CA LEU A 113 13.45 -9.29 9.20
C LEU A 113 12.77 -8.01 9.69
N VAL A 114 12.02 -7.32 8.83
CA VAL A 114 11.30 -6.09 9.20
C VAL A 114 10.20 -6.39 10.23
N ALA A 115 9.45 -7.49 10.06
CA ALA A 115 8.45 -7.92 11.02
C ALA A 115 9.05 -8.19 12.41
N ASP A 116 10.22 -8.86 12.46
CA ASP A 116 10.95 -9.12 13.71
C ASP A 116 11.43 -7.84 14.39
N LEU A 117 11.98 -6.89 13.61
CA LEU A 117 12.44 -5.61 14.14
C LEU A 117 11.28 -4.82 14.77
N LEU A 118 10.10 -4.78 14.14
CA LEU A 118 8.92 -4.12 14.68
C LEU A 118 8.44 -4.80 15.96
N SER A 119 8.41 -6.15 15.99
CA SER A 119 8.01 -6.93 17.17
C SER A 119 8.97 -6.69 18.34
N VAL A 120 10.28 -6.75 18.10
CA VAL A 120 11.32 -6.52 19.14
C VAL A 120 11.30 -5.08 19.64
N ALA A 121 11.05 -4.08 18.78
CA ALA A 121 10.90 -2.69 19.19
C ALA A 121 9.73 -2.50 20.17
N GLY A 122 8.68 -3.33 20.08
CA GLY A 122 7.61 -3.38 21.07
C GLY A 122 6.23 -3.02 20.53
N VAL A 123 6.00 -3.16 19.23
CA VAL A 123 4.65 -3.01 18.66
C VAL A 123 3.70 -4.07 19.22
N ASN A 124 2.45 -3.69 19.46
CA ASN A 124 1.40 -4.61 19.93
C ASN A 124 0.45 -5.05 18.81
N ARG A 125 0.38 -4.30 17.72
CA ARG A 125 -0.48 -4.55 16.56
C ARG A 125 0.08 -3.82 15.34
N VAL A 126 -0.09 -4.42 14.17
CA VAL A 126 0.20 -3.79 12.88
C VAL A 126 -1.10 -3.65 12.09
N ILE A 127 -1.35 -2.47 11.53
CA ILE A 127 -2.44 -2.20 10.59
C ILE A 127 -1.78 -1.82 9.27
N THR A 128 -2.02 -2.58 8.21
CA THR A 128 -1.37 -2.35 6.92
C THR A 128 -2.34 -2.59 5.77
N MET A 129 -1.93 -2.25 4.54
CA MET A 129 -2.78 -2.40 3.36
C MET A 129 -2.03 -3.14 2.25
N ASP A 130 -2.74 -4.03 1.56
CA ASP A 130 -2.33 -4.76 0.35
C ASP A 130 -0.86 -5.22 0.40
N LEU A 131 -0.54 -6.08 1.35
CA LEU A 131 0.76 -6.75 1.39
C LEU A 131 1.03 -7.44 0.04
N HIS A 132 2.27 -7.40 -0.41
CA HIS A 132 2.68 -8.06 -1.66
C HIS A 132 2.30 -9.55 -1.69
N ALA A 133 2.32 -10.18 -0.54
CA ALA A 133 1.89 -11.56 -0.34
C ALA A 133 1.12 -11.67 0.99
N ASP A 134 -0.10 -12.23 0.95
CA ASP A 134 -0.98 -12.33 2.13
C ASP A 134 -0.33 -13.06 3.31
N GLN A 135 0.54 -14.04 3.03
CA GLN A 135 1.23 -14.84 4.05
C GLN A 135 2.25 -14.05 4.89
N ILE A 136 2.63 -12.83 4.49
CA ILE A 136 3.50 -11.95 5.29
C ILE A 136 2.86 -11.65 6.66
N GLN A 137 1.53 -11.69 6.78
CA GLN A 137 0.83 -11.57 8.05
C GLN A 137 1.34 -12.59 9.08
N GLY A 138 1.69 -13.80 8.64
CA GLY A 138 2.24 -14.85 9.50
C GLY A 138 3.71 -14.65 9.90
N PHE A 139 4.38 -13.60 9.45
CA PHE A 139 5.75 -13.28 9.86
C PHE A 139 5.80 -12.50 11.17
N PHE A 140 4.68 -11.92 11.59
CA PHE A 140 4.57 -11.15 12.81
C PHE A 140 4.14 -12.04 13.99
N ASP A 141 4.72 -11.76 15.15
CA ASP A 141 4.31 -12.38 16.43
C ASP A 141 3.19 -11.58 17.14
N VAL A 142 2.66 -10.57 16.47
CA VAL A 142 1.58 -9.71 16.94
C VAL A 142 0.42 -9.72 15.94
N PRO A 143 -0.81 -9.37 16.35
CA PRO A 143 -1.94 -9.25 15.44
C PRO A 143 -1.66 -8.30 14.27
N VAL A 144 -2.07 -8.70 13.08
CA VAL A 144 -1.99 -7.90 11.84
C VAL A 144 -3.38 -7.71 11.27
N ASP A 145 -3.79 -6.46 11.14
CA ASP A 145 -5.00 -6.07 10.42
C ASP A 145 -4.59 -5.71 8.98
N HIS A 146 -4.83 -6.64 8.07
CA HIS A 146 -4.47 -6.49 6.65
C HIS A 146 -5.65 -5.94 5.86
N LEU A 147 -5.67 -4.63 5.62
CA LEU A 147 -6.71 -3.94 4.85
C LEU A 147 -6.49 -4.09 3.35
N TYR A 148 -7.56 -3.86 2.56
CA TYR A 148 -7.50 -3.94 1.10
C TYR A 148 -7.93 -2.62 0.47
N ALA A 149 -7.16 -2.13 -0.51
CA ALA A 149 -7.47 -0.94 -1.29
C ALA A 149 -8.71 -1.13 -2.20
N SER A 150 -9.17 -2.37 -2.36
CA SER A 150 -10.42 -2.66 -3.06
C SER A 150 -11.60 -1.85 -2.51
N GLY A 151 -11.61 -1.55 -1.21
CA GLY A 151 -12.64 -0.70 -0.58
C GLY A 151 -12.78 0.70 -1.18
N VAL A 152 -11.72 1.25 -1.76
CA VAL A 152 -11.73 2.57 -2.42
C VAL A 152 -11.62 2.46 -3.94
N ILE A 153 -10.92 1.45 -4.46
CA ILE A 153 -10.73 1.26 -5.90
C ILE A 153 -12.01 0.78 -6.58
N LEU A 154 -12.76 -0.15 -5.97
CA LEU A 154 -14.01 -0.67 -6.56
C LEU A 154 -15.08 0.41 -6.73
N PRO A 155 -15.40 1.24 -5.73
CA PRO A 155 -16.31 2.37 -5.92
C PRO A 155 -15.84 3.35 -7.00
N TYR A 156 -14.53 3.60 -7.08
CA TYR A 156 -13.99 4.42 -8.15
C TYR A 156 -14.26 3.80 -9.53
N LEU A 157 -13.95 2.52 -9.73
CA LEU A 157 -14.19 1.82 -11.00
C LEU A 157 -15.67 1.80 -11.38
N GLN A 158 -16.57 1.59 -10.43
CA GLN A 158 -18.01 1.65 -10.64
C GLN A 158 -18.47 3.03 -11.09
N SER A 159 -17.89 4.11 -10.54
CA SER A 159 -18.23 5.49 -10.93
C SER A 159 -17.87 5.86 -12.37
N LEU A 160 -16.97 5.10 -13.00
CA LEU A 160 -16.57 5.31 -14.41
C LEU A 160 -17.62 4.80 -15.41
N HIS A 161 -18.58 3.97 -14.99
CA HIS A 161 -19.66 3.41 -15.82
C HIS A 161 -19.14 2.81 -17.15
N LEU A 162 -18.04 2.03 -17.09
CA LEU A 162 -17.40 1.46 -18.27
C LEU A 162 -18.25 0.31 -18.84
N ASP A 163 -18.72 0.46 -20.08
CA ASP A 163 -19.34 -0.60 -20.85
C ASP A 163 -18.30 -1.65 -21.29
N ASN A 164 -18.72 -2.91 -21.48
CA ASN A 164 -17.82 -4.00 -21.90
C ASN A 164 -16.51 -4.07 -21.09
N LEU A 165 -16.61 -3.90 -19.76
CA LEU A 165 -15.46 -3.92 -18.86
C LEU A 165 -14.80 -5.30 -18.80
N VAL A 166 -13.47 -5.30 -18.78
CA VAL A 166 -12.63 -6.48 -18.53
C VAL A 166 -11.57 -6.10 -17.50
N ILE A 167 -11.39 -6.93 -16.50
CA ILE A 167 -10.25 -6.80 -15.57
C ILE A 167 -9.08 -7.60 -16.10
N ALA A 168 -7.87 -7.03 -15.98
CA ALA A 168 -6.65 -7.68 -16.41
C ALA A 168 -5.62 -7.77 -15.28
N SER A 169 -4.82 -8.84 -15.30
CA SER A 169 -3.61 -8.96 -14.48
C SER A 169 -2.38 -8.75 -15.36
N PRO A 170 -1.41 -7.92 -14.94
CA PRO A 170 -0.20 -7.66 -15.74
C PRO A 170 0.78 -8.84 -15.75
N ASP A 171 0.58 -9.82 -14.87
CA ASP A 171 1.33 -11.08 -14.80
C ASP A 171 0.51 -12.18 -14.11
N VAL A 172 1.08 -13.40 -14.04
CA VAL A 172 0.42 -14.55 -13.41
C VAL A 172 0.37 -14.39 -11.87
N GLY A 173 1.34 -13.70 -11.26
CA GLY A 173 1.39 -13.50 -9.80
C GLY A 173 0.22 -12.68 -9.26
N GLY A 174 -0.20 -11.65 -10.00
CA GLY A 174 -1.35 -10.79 -9.64
C GLY A 174 -2.73 -11.38 -9.95
N SER A 175 -2.79 -12.57 -10.57
CA SER A 175 -4.05 -13.14 -11.10
C SER A 175 -5.12 -13.34 -10.04
N LYS A 176 -4.78 -13.75 -8.82
CA LYS A 176 -5.73 -13.92 -7.70
C LYS A 176 -6.39 -12.59 -7.36
N ARG A 177 -5.61 -11.51 -7.22
CA ARG A 177 -6.10 -10.15 -6.95
C ARG A 177 -7.03 -9.67 -8.05
N ALA A 178 -6.58 -9.71 -9.30
CA ALA A 178 -7.39 -9.29 -10.46
C ALA A 178 -8.69 -10.09 -10.57
N ASN A 179 -8.66 -11.42 -10.33
CA ASN A 179 -9.86 -12.27 -10.33
C ASN A 179 -10.89 -11.84 -9.28
N THR A 180 -10.44 -11.39 -8.13
CA THR A 180 -11.32 -10.91 -7.08
C THR A 180 -12.08 -9.64 -7.52
N TYR A 181 -11.38 -8.69 -8.17
CA TYR A 181 -12.03 -7.53 -8.78
C TYR A 181 -13.01 -7.91 -9.91
N ALA A 182 -12.59 -8.82 -10.80
CA ALA A 182 -13.44 -9.30 -11.89
C ALA A 182 -14.75 -9.93 -11.38
N LYS A 183 -14.67 -10.79 -10.36
CA LYS A 183 -15.84 -11.40 -9.72
C LYS A 183 -16.76 -10.37 -9.10
N TYR A 184 -16.22 -9.40 -8.36
CA TYR A 184 -17.02 -8.36 -7.72
C TYR A 184 -17.75 -7.48 -8.74
N LEU A 185 -17.08 -7.14 -9.85
CA LEU A 185 -17.64 -6.31 -10.91
C LEU A 185 -18.48 -7.10 -11.92
N GLY A 186 -18.55 -8.43 -11.81
CA GLY A 186 -19.30 -9.29 -12.71
C GLY A 186 -18.79 -9.29 -14.17
N CYS A 187 -17.46 -9.15 -14.36
CA CYS A 187 -16.86 -9.04 -15.69
C CYS A 187 -15.75 -10.08 -15.91
N PRO A 188 -15.34 -10.33 -17.18
CA PRO A 188 -14.28 -11.28 -17.50
C PRO A 188 -12.93 -10.87 -16.93
N LEU A 189 -12.05 -11.89 -16.74
CA LEU A 189 -10.63 -11.74 -16.40
C LEU A 189 -9.76 -12.05 -17.60
N VAL A 190 -8.76 -11.22 -17.83
CA VAL A 190 -7.70 -11.40 -18.82
C VAL A 190 -6.34 -11.46 -18.11
N LEU A 191 -5.44 -12.31 -18.59
CA LEU A 191 -4.11 -12.47 -17.99
C LEU A 191 -3.03 -12.11 -19.01
N CYS A 192 -2.01 -11.37 -18.59
CA CYS A 192 -0.76 -11.24 -19.32
C CYS A 192 0.19 -12.33 -18.83
N ASN A 193 0.64 -13.18 -19.74
CA ASN A 193 1.66 -14.19 -19.47
C ASN A 193 2.99 -13.77 -20.06
N LYS A 194 3.98 -13.61 -19.18
CA LYS A 194 5.34 -13.24 -19.54
C LYS A 194 6.18 -14.50 -19.68
N THR A 195 6.50 -14.88 -20.92
CA THR A 195 7.34 -16.05 -21.21
C THR A 195 8.76 -15.62 -21.51
N ARG A 196 9.74 -16.25 -20.84
CA ARG A 196 11.16 -16.15 -21.18
C ARG A 196 11.58 -17.47 -21.82
N ALA A 197 11.82 -17.48 -23.11
CA ALA A 197 12.23 -18.69 -23.81
C ALA A 197 13.63 -19.19 -23.42
N ARG A 198 14.56 -18.28 -23.02
CA ARG A 198 15.93 -18.58 -22.51
C ARG A 198 16.46 -17.37 -21.72
N ALA A 199 17.51 -17.60 -20.90
CA ALA A 199 18.30 -16.51 -20.34
C ALA A 199 18.85 -15.62 -21.48
N ASN A 200 18.71 -14.28 -21.36
CA ASN A 200 19.10 -13.28 -22.34
C ASN A 200 18.24 -13.14 -23.63
N VAL A 201 17.06 -13.76 -23.69
CA VAL A 201 16.08 -13.49 -24.75
C VAL A 201 15.05 -12.48 -24.24
N VAL A 202 14.64 -11.55 -25.11
CA VAL A 202 13.58 -10.57 -24.81
C VAL A 202 12.32 -11.33 -24.38
N ALA A 203 11.83 -11.05 -23.21
CA ALA A 203 10.60 -11.68 -22.71
C ALA A 203 9.43 -11.29 -23.61
N THR A 204 8.77 -12.26 -24.21
CA THR A 204 7.50 -12.05 -24.92
C THR A 204 6.36 -12.04 -23.90
N MET A 205 5.41 -11.14 -24.09
CA MET A 205 4.18 -11.07 -23.32
C MET A 205 3.03 -11.50 -24.21
N GLN A 206 2.16 -12.35 -23.72
CA GLN A 206 0.97 -12.84 -24.45
C GLN A 206 -0.27 -12.57 -23.60
N ILE A 207 -1.38 -12.25 -24.28
CA ILE A 207 -2.69 -12.06 -23.65
C ILE A 207 -3.43 -13.41 -23.68
N ILE A 208 -3.99 -13.79 -22.55
CA ILE A 208 -4.90 -14.92 -22.41
C ILE A 208 -6.27 -14.35 -22.08
N GLY A 209 -7.21 -14.45 -23.03
CA GLY A 209 -8.54 -13.84 -23.01
C GLY A 209 -8.74 -12.83 -24.13
N GLU A 210 -9.92 -12.21 -24.18
CA GLU A 210 -10.32 -11.27 -25.24
C GLU A 210 -10.31 -9.83 -24.74
N VAL A 211 -9.68 -8.93 -25.51
CA VAL A 211 -9.60 -7.49 -25.21
C VAL A 211 -10.14 -6.60 -26.32
N GLU A 212 -10.42 -7.16 -27.53
CA GLU A 212 -10.90 -6.40 -28.67
C GLU A 212 -12.22 -5.69 -28.38
N GLY A 213 -12.28 -4.40 -28.60
CA GLY A 213 -13.45 -3.55 -28.31
C GLY A 213 -13.78 -3.37 -26.83
N LYS A 214 -12.95 -3.85 -25.90
CA LYS A 214 -13.21 -3.82 -24.46
C LYS A 214 -12.57 -2.59 -23.78
N ASN A 215 -13.19 -2.17 -22.69
CA ASN A 215 -12.59 -1.28 -21.71
C ASN A 215 -11.81 -2.12 -20.70
N VAL A 216 -10.48 -2.07 -20.73
CA VAL A 216 -9.61 -2.89 -19.90
C VAL A 216 -9.12 -2.10 -18.70
N VAL A 217 -9.19 -2.72 -17.51
CA VAL A 217 -8.56 -2.18 -16.28
C VAL A 217 -7.56 -3.20 -15.74
N ILE A 218 -6.29 -2.82 -15.72
CA ILE A 218 -5.20 -3.64 -15.17
C ILE A 218 -5.14 -3.40 -13.66
N ILE A 219 -5.12 -4.49 -12.88
CA ILE A 219 -5.05 -4.44 -11.40
C ILE A 219 -3.73 -5.02 -10.92
N ASP A 220 -3.03 -4.28 -10.06
CA ASP A 220 -1.78 -4.73 -9.41
C ASP A 220 -1.74 -4.30 -7.93
N ASP A 221 -0.76 -4.79 -7.14
CA ASP A 221 -0.52 -4.33 -5.77
C ASP A 221 0.32 -3.05 -5.76
N MET A 222 1.33 -2.98 -6.60
CA MET A 222 2.23 -1.83 -6.68
C MET A 222 2.79 -1.63 -8.08
N VAL A 223 3.15 -0.40 -8.37
CA VAL A 223 3.91 -0.07 -9.59
C VAL A 223 5.24 0.56 -9.19
N ASP A 224 6.34 -0.13 -9.51
CA ASP A 224 7.69 0.34 -9.25
C ASP A 224 8.23 1.10 -10.48
N THR A 225 8.90 0.44 -11.41
CA THR A 225 9.47 1.08 -12.61
C THR A 225 8.49 1.23 -13.78
N ALA A 226 7.25 0.82 -13.60
CA ALA A 226 6.15 0.80 -14.57
C ALA A 226 6.37 -0.07 -15.82
N GLY A 227 7.51 -0.74 -15.97
CA GLY A 227 7.83 -1.45 -17.22
C GLY A 227 6.92 -2.63 -17.55
N THR A 228 6.35 -3.31 -16.55
CA THR A 228 5.42 -4.44 -16.79
C THR A 228 4.03 -3.92 -17.15
N ILE A 229 3.52 -2.96 -16.39
CA ILE A 229 2.15 -2.46 -16.56
C ILE A 229 1.97 -1.68 -17.85
N THR A 230 2.99 -0.89 -18.27
CA THR A 230 2.95 -0.14 -19.54
C THR A 230 3.03 -1.07 -20.74
N LYS A 231 3.92 -2.07 -20.71
CA LYS A 231 3.98 -3.08 -21.78
C LYS A 231 2.69 -3.89 -21.89
N ALA A 232 2.06 -4.21 -20.76
CA ALA A 232 0.76 -4.88 -20.78
C ALA A 232 -0.31 -3.99 -21.42
N ALA A 233 -0.32 -2.70 -21.09
CA ALA A 233 -1.27 -1.74 -21.65
C ALA A 233 -1.08 -1.56 -23.17
N ASP A 234 0.15 -1.39 -23.62
CA ASP A 234 0.48 -1.23 -25.03
C ASP A 234 0.05 -2.48 -25.83
N LEU A 235 0.38 -3.68 -25.31
CA LEU A 235 -0.02 -4.94 -25.93
C LEU A 235 -1.55 -5.09 -26.01
N MET A 236 -2.29 -4.72 -24.97
CA MET A 236 -3.76 -4.75 -24.98
C MET A 236 -4.32 -3.79 -26.02
N LYS A 237 -3.72 -2.61 -26.14
CA LYS A 237 -4.12 -1.61 -27.15
C LYS A 237 -3.85 -2.09 -28.57
N GLU A 238 -2.68 -2.71 -28.82
CA GLU A 238 -2.32 -3.36 -30.09
C GLU A 238 -3.30 -4.50 -30.46
N ASN A 239 -3.87 -5.19 -29.46
CA ASN A 239 -4.86 -6.23 -29.65
C ASN A 239 -6.32 -5.70 -29.66
N GLY A 240 -6.51 -4.42 -29.93
CA GLY A 240 -7.83 -3.83 -30.19
C GLY A 240 -8.61 -3.39 -28.97
N ALA A 241 -8.01 -3.29 -27.77
CA ALA A 241 -8.71 -2.73 -26.62
C ALA A 241 -9.20 -1.29 -26.90
N LYS A 242 -10.46 -1.01 -26.55
CA LYS A 242 -11.08 0.32 -26.71
C LYS A 242 -10.35 1.35 -25.85
N THR A 243 -10.20 1.05 -24.56
CA THR A 243 -9.41 1.85 -23.59
C THR A 243 -8.62 0.93 -22.70
N VAL A 244 -7.50 1.42 -22.15
CA VAL A 244 -6.71 0.72 -21.14
C VAL A 244 -6.44 1.66 -19.98
N ARG A 245 -6.84 1.25 -18.78
CA ARG A 245 -6.57 1.92 -17.51
C ARG A 245 -5.86 0.96 -16.56
N ALA A 246 -5.29 1.50 -15.51
CA ALA A 246 -4.70 0.69 -14.45
C ALA A 246 -5.08 1.20 -13.07
N CYS A 247 -5.13 0.29 -12.10
CA CYS A 247 -5.21 0.61 -10.68
C CYS A 247 -4.19 -0.23 -9.92
N ALA A 248 -3.49 0.40 -8.99
CA ALA A 248 -2.63 -0.31 -8.07
C ALA A 248 -2.70 0.35 -6.68
N SER A 249 -2.46 -0.44 -5.65
CA SER A 249 -2.53 0.08 -4.28
C SER A 249 -1.38 1.05 -4.00
N HIS A 250 -0.15 0.68 -4.37
CA HIS A 250 1.04 1.41 -3.95
C HIS A 250 1.78 2.08 -5.11
N CYS A 251 1.92 3.41 -4.99
CA CYS A 251 2.58 4.28 -5.94
C CYS A 251 4.09 4.37 -5.65
N VAL A 252 4.87 3.30 -5.92
CA VAL A 252 6.32 3.35 -5.72
C VAL A 252 6.97 4.24 -6.77
N MET A 253 6.59 4.09 -8.04
CA MET A 253 6.89 4.97 -9.18
C MET A 253 8.35 5.43 -9.23
N SER A 254 9.29 4.48 -9.14
CA SER A 254 10.71 4.76 -9.11
C SER A 254 11.31 4.97 -10.50
N GLY A 255 12.43 5.71 -10.56
CA GLY A 255 13.20 5.94 -11.77
C GLY A 255 12.35 6.52 -12.90
N PRO A 256 12.34 5.89 -14.11
CA PRO A 256 11.63 6.40 -15.28
C PRO A 256 10.13 6.05 -15.32
N ALA A 257 9.52 5.67 -14.19
CA ALA A 257 8.14 5.17 -14.17
C ALA A 257 7.12 6.20 -14.69
N SER A 258 7.26 7.46 -14.29
CA SER A 258 6.34 8.53 -14.70
C SER A 258 6.39 8.79 -16.21
N ASP A 259 7.60 8.81 -16.80
CA ASP A 259 7.77 9.00 -18.24
C ASP A 259 7.18 7.82 -19.02
N ARG A 260 7.45 6.59 -18.57
CA ARG A 260 6.88 5.38 -19.16
C ARG A 260 5.36 5.38 -19.14
N VAL A 261 4.75 5.75 -18.02
CA VAL A 261 3.30 5.87 -17.91
C VAL A 261 2.77 6.95 -18.85
N GLN A 262 3.43 8.11 -18.89
CA GLN A 262 3.04 9.22 -19.76
C GLN A 262 3.04 8.83 -21.24
N GLU A 263 4.05 8.06 -21.67
CA GLU A 263 4.25 7.63 -23.07
C GLU A 263 3.42 6.40 -23.47
N SER A 264 2.93 5.61 -22.50
CA SER A 264 2.19 4.36 -22.73
C SER A 264 0.76 4.57 -23.24
N ALA A 265 0.14 3.48 -23.67
CA ALA A 265 -1.28 3.43 -24.07
C ALA A 265 -2.27 3.58 -22.90
N LEU A 266 -1.81 3.68 -21.66
CA LEU A 266 -2.69 3.95 -20.50
C LEU A 266 -3.38 5.31 -20.65
N GLU A 267 -4.71 5.36 -20.46
CA GLU A 267 -5.45 6.61 -20.33
C GLU A 267 -5.25 7.24 -18.94
N GLU A 268 -5.24 6.39 -17.91
CA GLU A 268 -4.96 6.78 -16.53
C GLU A 268 -4.41 5.60 -15.74
N ILE A 269 -3.70 5.91 -14.68
CA ILE A 269 -3.34 4.98 -13.62
C ILE A 269 -3.71 5.58 -12.26
N VAL A 270 -4.45 4.80 -11.48
CA VAL A 270 -4.96 5.22 -10.17
C VAL A 270 -4.24 4.48 -9.06
N PHE A 271 -3.75 5.22 -8.09
CA PHE A 271 -3.12 4.69 -6.89
C PHE A 271 -3.86 5.14 -5.63
N THR A 272 -3.62 4.45 -4.53
CA THR A 272 -3.94 5.01 -3.22
C THR A 272 -2.88 6.03 -2.81
N ASP A 273 -3.19 6.84 -1.82
CA ASP A 273 -2.24 7.75 -1.19
C ASP A 273 -1.43 7.10 -0.05
N SER A 274 -1.24 5.77 -0.07
CA SER A 274 -0.35 5.03 0.85
C SER A 274 1.13 5.42 0.71
N ILE A 275 1.53 5.86 -0.50
CA ILE A 275 2.80 6.51 -0.82
C ILE A 275 2.47 7.82 -1.53
N PRO A 276 3.08 8.96 -1.15
CA PRO A 276 2.82 10.23 -1.82
C PRO A 276 3.40 10.23 -3.24
N TYR A 277 2.60 10.65 -4.21
CA TYR A 277 3.10 10.86 -5.56
C TYR A 277 3.58 12.31 -5.73
N THR A 278 4.87 12.50 -5.93
CA THR A 278 5.51 13.82 -5.99
C THR A 278 6.01 14.19 -7.39
N GLN A 279 5.92 13.27 -8.34
CA GLN A 279 6.35 13.47 -9.72
C GLN A 279 5.21 14.08 -10.57
N ARG A 280 5.50 14.39 -11.83
CA ARG A 280 4.52 15.01 -12.73
C ARG A 280 4.22 14.08 -13.91
N CYS A 281 3.11 13.37 -13.82
CA CYS A 281 2.50 12.63 -14.92
C CYS A 281 1.01 12.91 -14.92
N ALA A 282 0.47 13.43 -16.01
CA ALA A 282 -0.95 13.81 -16.08
C ALA A 282 -1.90 12.60 -16.00
N LYS A 283 -1.41 11.40 -16.29
CA LYS A 283 -2.18 10.15 -16.24
C LYS A 283 -2.26 9.56 -14.84
N VAL A 284 -1.45 10.02 -13.88
CA VAL A 284 -1.46 9.51 -12.49
C VAL A 284 -2.50 10.24 -11.67
N LYS A 285 -3.36 9.46 -11.00
CA LYS A 285 -4.33 9.93 -10.01
C LYS A 285 -4.12 9.22 -8.68
N GLN A 286 -4.43 9.89 -7.58
CA GLN A 286 -4.45 9.28 -6.25
C GLN A 286 -5.83 9.38 -5.62
N ILE A 287 -6.27 8.30 -4.99
CA ILE A 287 -7.47 8.23 -4.14
C ILE A 287 -7.05 8.00 -2.70
N SER A 288 -7.74 8.62 -1.75
CA SER A 288 -7.34 8.55 -0.35
C SER A 288 -7.84 7.28 0.31
N VAL A 289 -6.99 6.67 1.14
CA VAL A 289 -7.33 5.55 2.03
C VAL A 289 -7.47 6.00 3.48
N ALA A 290 -7.49 7.29 3.73
CA ALA A 290 -7.57 7.85 5.07
C ALA A 290 -8.80 7.36 5.85
N ASP A 291 -9.98 7.34 5.23
CA ASP A 291 -11.22 6.88 5.87
C ASP A 291 -11.17 5.39 6.19
N THR A 292 -10.55 4.57 5.34
CA THR A 292 -10.37 3.13 5.58
C THR A 292 -9.48 2.89 6.80
N PHE A 293 -8.34 3.61 6.91
CA PHE A 293 -7.48 3.50 8.09
C PHE A 293 -8.12 4.10 9.35
N ALA A 294 -8.84 5.23 9.22
CA ALA A 294 -9.55 5.82 10.34
C ALA A 294 -10.62 4.86 10.90
N GLU A 295 -11.37 4.20 10.03
CA GLU A 295 -12.36 3.21 10.45
C GLU A 295 -11.71 1.99 11.11
N ALA A 296 -10.59 1.48 10.57
CA ALA A 296 -9.84 0.41 11.22
C ALA A 296 -9.36 0.81 12.63
N ILE A 297 -8.80 2.01 12.78
CA ILE A 297 -8.38 2.56 14.07
C ILE A 297 -9.58 2.67 15.02
N ARG A 298 -10.71 3.20 14.55
CA ARG A 298 -11.94 3.34 15.36
C ARG A 298 -12.43 1.99 15.88
N ARG A 299 -12.41 0.96 15.03
CA ARG A 299 -12.81 -0.41 15.41
C ARG A 299 -11.84 -1.04 16.41
N VAL A 300 -10.54 -0.85 16.25
CA VAL A 300 -9.54 -1.29 17.24
C VAL A 300 -9.80 -0.65 18.60
N ILE A 301 -10.01 0.67 18.65
CA ILE A 301 -10.29 1.39 19.90
C ILE A 301 -11.56 0.87 20.58
N ASN A 302 -12.59 0.56 19.80
CA ASN A 302 -13.90 0.13 20.30
C ASN A 302 -14.03 -1.39 20.44
N ASN A 303 -12.95 -2.16 20.23
CA ASN A 303 -12.95 -3.63 20.22
C ASN A 303 -14.01 -4.23 19.28
N GLN A 304 -14.19 -3.63 18.11
CA GLN A 304 -15.13 -4.06 17.07
C GLN A 304 -14.42 -4.89 16.01
N SER A 305 -15.18 -5.77 15.34
CA SER A 305 -14.66 -6.56 14.20
C SER A 305 -14.26 -5.67 13.03
N ILE A 306 -13.13 -6.01 12.39
CA ILE A 306 -12.64 -5.35 11.17
C ILE A 306 -13.14 -6.07 9.92
N SER A 307 -13.75 -7.25 10.06
CA SER A 307 -14.13 -8.13 8.93
C SER A 307 -15.04 -7.46 7.91
N ASP A 308 -15.89 -6.52 8.33
CA ASP A 308 -16.81 -5.80 7.43
C ASP A 308 -16.09 -4.77 6.53
N LEU A 309 -14.82 -4.49 6.80
CA LEU A 309 -13.98 -3.63 5.93
C LEU A 309 -13.45 -4.38 4.71
N TYR A 310 -13.58 -5.70 4.70
CA TYR A 310 -13.19 -6.54 3.59
C TYR A 310 -14.37 -6.68 2.62
N LEU A 311 -14.34 -5.96 1.52
CA LEU A 311 -15.37 -6.07 0.46
C LEU A 311 -15.25 -7.39 -0.32
N ILE A 312 -14.08 -8.00 -0.29
CA ILE A 312 -13.75 -9.20 -1.06
C ILE A 312 -12.66 -10.03 -0.37
#